data_f888c65b9ab5744bd0e95ccd18147294
#
_entry.id   f888c65b9ab5744bd0e95ccd18147294
#
_cell.length_a   1.000
_cell.length_b   1.000
_cell.length_c   1.000
_cell.angle_alpha   90.00
_cell.angle_beta   90.00
_cell.angle_gamma   90.00
#
_symmetry.space_group_name_H-M   'P 1'
#
loop_
_entity.id
_entity.type
_entity.pdbx_description
1 polymer ?
#
loop_
_entity_poly.entity_id
_entity_poly.type
_entity_poly.pdbx_seq_one_letter_code
_entity_poly.pdbx_strand_id
1 'polypeptide(L)'
;MRTIKSVDFPGEARAVAAGTTIFRVDDPPDCMYSLVEGEVDILIHDVVVDTIQAGGIFGEMAVIENDRRAATAVARTEVKLVALDQKQFLDLVHRSPAFALRMMRVLSDRVRRLNAALSRRLRA
;
A
#
# COMPACT_ATOMS: atom_id res chain seq x y z
N MET A 1 -10.71 19.46 -3.77
CA MET A 1 -9.62 18.51 -3.48
C MET A 1 -9.49 17.50 -4.61
N ARG A 2 -8.29 17.25 -5.03
CA ARG A 2 -8.02 16.35 -6.13
C ARG A 2 -8.06 14.91 -5.67
N THR A 3 -8.93 14.10 -6.26
CA THR A 3 -8.99 12.66 -5.98
C THR A 3 -8.01 11.93 -6.88
N ILE A 4 -7.07 11.19 -6.27
CA ILE A 4 -6.15 10.34 -7.02
C ILE A 4 -6.88 9.06 -7.37
N LYS A 5 -6.92 8.75 -8.66
CA LYS A 5 -7.56 7.55 -9.15
C LYS A 5 -6.78 6.31 -8.68
N SER A 6 -7.49 5.31 -8.21
CA SER A 6 -6.89 4.06 -7.74
C SER A 6 -6.06 3.38 -8.81
N VAL A 7 -5.05 2.64 -8.36
CA VAL A 7 -4.21 1.82 -9.23
C VAL A 7 -4.76 0.39 -9.21
N ASP A 8 -5.17 -0.10 -10.37
CA ASP A 8 -5.66 -1.46 -10.52
C ASP A 8 -4.53 -2.39 -10.92
N PHE A 9 -4.32 -3.43 -10.12
CA PHE A 9 -3.37 -4.48 -10.44
C PHE A 9 -4.07 -5.58 -11.25
N PRO A 10 -3.40 -6.17 -12.24
CA PRO A 10 -3.95 -7.34 -12.93
C PRO A 10 -3.97 -8.54 -11.99
N GLY A 11 -5.01 -9.34 -12.08
CA GLY A 11 -5.15 -10.55 -11.29
C GLY A 11 -6.47 -10.58 -10.52
N GLU A 12 -6.68 -11.70 -9.82
CA GLU A 12 -7.89 -11.92 -9.05
C GLU A 12 -7.79 -11.33 -7.65
N ALA A 13 -8.86 -10.71 -7.19
CA ALA A 13 -8.96 -10.24 -5.83
C ALA A 13 -9.16 -11.42 -4.87
N ARG A 14 -8.42 -11.42 -3.78
CA ARG A 14 -8.49 -12.42 -2.72
C ARG A 14 -9.11 -11.79 -1.47
N ALA A 15 -10.09 -12.49 -0.89
CA ALA A 15 -10.71 -12.07 0.37
C ALA A 15 -9.81 -12.45 1.55
N VAL A 16 -9.69 -11.55 2.52
CA VAL A 16 -8.94 -11.76 3.76
C VAL A 16 -9.83 -11.28 4.92
N ALA A 17 -9.95 -12.12 5.95
CA ALA A 17 -10.81 -11.83 7.10
C ALA A 17 -10.26 -10.67 7.94
N ALA A 18 -11.15 -9.92 8.56
CA ALA A 18 -10.79 -8.87 9.53
C ALA A 18 -9.89 -9.44 10.62
N GLY A 19 -8.88 -8.68 11.01
CA GLY A 19 -7.91 -9.08 12.04
C GLY A 19 -6.75 -9.92 11.54
N THR A 20 -6.76 -10.34 10.27
CA THR A 20 -5.66 -11.12 9.69
C THR A 20 -4.44 -10.25 9.48
N THR A 21 -3.28 -10.74 9.91
CA THR A 21 -2.00 -10.12 9.58
C THR A 21 -1.61 -10.51 8.17
N ILE A 22 -1.52 -9.51 7.29
CA ILE A 22 -1.19 -9.73 5.86
C ILE A 22 0.31 -9.94 5.71
N PHE A 23 1.11 -9.11 6.38
CA PHE A 23 2.55 -9.31 6.52
C PHE A 23 3.04 -8.63 7.81
N ARG A 24 4.20 -9.07 8.29
CA ARG A 24 4.82 -8.53 9.51
C ARG A 24 6.08 -7.76 9.16
N VAL A 25 6.44 -6.81 10.03
CA VAL A 25 7.76 -6.16 10.00
C VAL A 25 8.85 -7.23 9.93
N ASP A 26 9.89 -6.97 9.14
CA ASP A 26 11.02 -7.85 8.88
C ASP A 26 10.73 -9.07 7.99
N ASP A 27 9.51 -9.29 7.57
CA ASP A 27 9.20 -10.32 6.57
C ASP A 27 9.88 -10.01 5.24
N PRO A 28 10.20 -11.05 4.44
CA PRO A 28 10.78 -10.85 3.11
C PRO A 28 9.80 -10.15 2.17
N PRO A 29 10.33 -9.39 1.18
CA PRO A 29 9.50 -8.63 0.24
C PRO A 29 8.94 -9.51 -0.88
N ASP A 30 7.86 -10.23 -0.62
CA ASP A 30 7.26 -11.15 -1.58
C ASP A 30 6.38 -10.43 -2.62
N CYS A 31 5.49 -9.55 -2.19
CA CYS A 31 4.59 -8.83 -3.11
C CYS A 31 4.09 -7.53 -2.50
N MET A 32 3.58 -6.66 -3.36
CA MET A 32 2.81 -5.49 -2.97
C MET A 32 1.33 -5.75 -3.24
N TYR A 33 0.46 -4.93 -2.71
CA TYR A 33 -0.98 -5.15 -2.76
C TYR A 33 -1.74 -3.91 -3.21
N SER A 34 -2.79 -4.13 -4.00
CA SER A 34 -3.82 -3.15 -4.27
C SER A 34 -5.04 -3.51 -3.41
N LEU A 35 -5.58 -2.56 -2.68
CA LEU A 35 -6.75 -2.76 -1.84
C LEU A 35 -8.01 -2.44 -2.66
N VAL A 36 -8.83 -3.46 -2.91
CA VAL A 36 -10.05 -3.33 -3.71
C VAL A 36 -11.23 -2.95 -2.82
N GLU A 37 -11.35 -3.59 -1.66
CA GLU A 37 -12.42 -3.32 -0.68
C GLU A 37 -11.87 -3.40 0.74
N GLY A 38 -12.46 -2.62 1.65
CA GLY A 38 -12.13 -2.63 3.05
C GLY A 38 -11.02 -1.67 3.42
N GLU A 39 -10.46 -1.88 4.61
CA GLU A 39 -9.41 -1.03 5.18
C GLU A 39 -8.29 -1.88 5.76
N VAL A 40 -7.04 -1.40 5.59
CA VAL A 40 -5.84 -2.07 6.11
C VAL A 40 -5.09 -1.09 7.00
N ASP A 41 -4.79 -1.51 8.23
CA ASP A 41 -3.94 -0.73 9.14
C ASP A 41 -2.47 -1.07 8.92
N ILE A 42 -1.65 -0.05 8.88
CA ILE A 42 -0.19 -0.17 8.82
C ILE A 42 0.34 0.22 10.21
N LEU A 43 1.11 -0.68 10.81
CA LEU A 43 1.60 -0.53 12.19
C LEU A 43 3.13 -0.53 12.25
N ILE A 44 3.66 0.33 13.10
CA ILE A 44 5.07 0.34 13.50
C ILE A 44 5.09 0.33 15.00
N HIS A 45 5.79 -0.65 15.62
CA HIS A 45 5.84 -0.84 17.08
C HIS A 45 4.42 -0.87 17.68
N ASP A 46 3.53 -1.64 17.06
CA ASP A 46 2.13 -1.82 17.47
C ASP A 46 1.27 -0.54 17.47
N VAL A 47 1.78 0.52 16.85
CA VAL A 47 1.04 1.78 16.70
C VAL A 47 0.57 1.90 15.25
N VAL A 48 -0.70 2.17 15.05
CA VAL A 48 -1.26 2.43 13.71
C VAL A 48 -0.73 3.77 13.22
N VAL A 49 0.10 3.74 12.17
CA VAL A 49 0.70 4.95 11.59
C VAL A 49 -0.02 5.39 10.32
N ASP A 50 -0.78 4.50 9.71
CA ASP A 50 -1.58 4.82 8.53
C ASP A 50 -2.70 3.79 8.40
N THR A 51 -3.79 4.18 7.73
CA THR A 51 -4.87 3.27 7.35
C THR A 51 -5.09 3.42 5.86
N ILE A 52 -4.93 2.32 5.13
CA ILE A 52 -5.11 2.29 3.68
C ILE A 52 -6.58 2.08 3.38
N GLN A 53 -7.13 2.93 2.52
CA GLN A 53 -8.50 2.85 2.05
C GLN A 53 -8.58 2.10 0.72
N ALA A 54 -9.77 1.65 0.35
CA ALA A 54 -10.02 1.03 -0.95
C ALA A 54 -9.54 1.95 -2.08
N GLY A 55 -8.87 1.39 -3.05
CA GLY A 55 -8.22 2.13 -4.14
C GLY A 55 -6.75 2.43 -3.88
N GLY A 56 -6.27 2.25 -2.65
CA GLY A 56 -4.87 2.46 -2.29
C GLY A 56 -3.99 1.23 -2.52
N ILE A 57 -2.70 1.45 -2.37
CA ILE A 57 -1.68 0.39 -2.45
C ILE A 57 -0.92 0.34 -1.13
N PHE A 58 -0.38 -0.83 -0.80
CA PHE A 58 0.49 -0.97 0.37
C PHE A 58 1.49 -2.11 0.17
N GLY A 59 2.55 -2.12 0.98
CA GLY A 59 3.61 -3.12 0.87
C GLY A 59 4.56 -2.88 -0.29
N GLU A 60 4.45 -1.74 -0.99
CA GLU A 60 5.22 -1.41 -2.18
C GLU A 60 6.69 -1.09 -1.88
N MET A 61 6.97 -0.49 -0.73
CA MET A 61 8.34 -0.07 -0.40
C MET A 61 9.31 -1.24 -0.38
N ALA A 62 8.93 -2.32 0.29
CA ALA A 62 9.76 -3.52 0.39
C ALA A 62 10.05 -4.12 -0.99
N VAL A 63 9.06 -4.16 -1.88
CA VAL A 63 9.20 -4.71 -3.22
C VAL A 63 10.03 -3.80 -4.12
N ILE A 64 9.78 -2.49 -4.08
CA ILE A 64 10.52 -1.50 -4.88
C ILE A 64 12.00 -1.47 -4.46
N GLU A 65 12.27 -1.48 -3.16
CA GLU A 65 13.63 -1.40 -2.62
C GLU A 65 14.29 -2.78 -2.48
N ASN A 66 13.54 -3.86 -2.67
CA ASN A 66 13.97 -5.24 -2.46
C ASN A 66 14.58 -5.41 -1.07
N ASP A 67 13.84 -4.96 -0.07
CA ASP A 67 14.25 -4.98 1.34
C ASP A 67 13.13 -5.54 2.21
N ARG A 68 13.46 -5.87 3.46
CA ARG A 68 12.50 -6.42 4.42
C ARG A 68 11.37 -5.42 4.71
N ARG A 69 10.23 -5.96 5.13
CA ARG A 69 9.07 -5.14 5.48
C ARG A 69 9.42 -4.16 6.60
N ALA A 70 9.13 -2.88 6.38
CA ALA A 70 9.37 -1.82 7.36
C ALA A 70 8.25 -1.69 8.38
N ALA A 71 7.10 -2.34 8.14
CA ALA A 71 5.90 -2.23 8.97
C ALA A 71 5.09 -3.52 8.89
N THR A 72 4.12 -3.64 9.77
CA THR A 72 3.14 -4.73 9.78
C THR A 72 1.83 -4.24 9.16
N ALA A 73 1.18 -5.07 8.35
CA ALA A 73 -0.12 -4.74 7.76
C ALA A 73 -1.17 -5.72 8.28
N VAL A 74 -2.27 -5.18 8.80
CA VAL A 74 -3.37 -5.96 9.38
C VAL A 74 -4.68 -5.53 8.73
N ALA A 75 -5.49 -6.50 8.31
CA ALA A 75 -6.83 -6.21 7.80
C ALA A 75 -7.69 -5.67 8.95
N ARG A 76 -8.05 -4.40 8.87
CA ARG A 76 -8.89 -3.76 9.87
C ARG A 76 -10.33 -4.25 9.76
N THR A 77 -10.79 -4.43 8.54
CA THR A 77 -12.08 -5.00 8.19
C THR A 77 -11.84 -6.23 7.33
N GLU A 78 -12.89 -6.92 6.91
CA GLU A 78 -12.75 -7.85 5.80
C GLU A 78 -12.30 -7.06 4.57
N VAL A 79 -11.31 -7.56 3.86
CA VAL A 79 -10.71 -6.87 2.71
C VAL A 79 -10.66 -7.77 1.49
N LYS A 80 -10.57 -7.14 0.32
CA LYS A 80 -10.22 -7.80 -0.94
C LYS A 80 -8.96 -7.17 -1.49
N LEU A 81 -7.96 -8.01 -1.78
CA LEU A 81 -6.63 -7.60 -2.19
C LEU A 81 -6.26 -8.22 -3.54
N VAL A 82 -5.48 -7.51 -4.33
CA VAL A 82 -4.77 -8.07 -5.47
C VAL A 82 -3.28 -7.98 -5.21
N ALA A 83 -2.57 -9.11 -5.28
CA ALA A 83 -1.13 -9.18 -5.06
C ALA A 83 -0.35 -8.99 -6.36
N LEU A 84 0.82 -8.35 -6.28
CA LEU A 84 1.71 -8.14 -7.41
C LEU A 84 3.14 -8.36 -6.92
N ASP A 85 3.82 -9.39 -7.43
CA ASP A 85 5.21 -9.64 -7.04
C ASP A 85 6.17 -8.71 -7.78
N GLN A 86 7.46 -8.75 -7.42
CA GLN A 86 8.46 -7.85 -8.01
C GLN A 86 8.59 -8.04 -9.51
N LYS A 87 8.59 -9.29 -9.98
CA LYS A 87 8.71 -9.59 -11.41
C LYS A 87 7.52 -9.05 -12.18
N GLN A 88 6.31 -9.28 -11.68
CA GLN A 88 5.08 -8.75 -12.27
C GLN A 88 5.09 -7.23 -12.29
N PHE A 89 5.54 -6.60 -11.21
CA PHE A 89 5.64 -5.15 -11.10
C PHE A 89 6.61 -4.59 -12.16
N LEU A 90 7.81 -5.16 -12.27
CA LEU A 90 8.80 -4.71 -13.25
C LEU A 90 8.30 -4.89 -14.68
N ASP A 91 7.67 -6.01 -14.97
CA ASP A 91 7.08 -6.28 -16.27
C ASP A 91 5.99 -5.27 -16.63
N LEU A 92 5.13 -4.95 -15.66
CA LEU A 92 4.04 -4.00 -15.85
C LEU A 92 4.56 -2.57 -16.05
N VAL A 93 5.58 -2.16 -15.29
CA VAL A 93 6.24 -0.86 -15.46
C VAL A 93 6.88 -0.77 -16.86
N HIS A 94 7.53 -1.83 -17.30
CA HIS A 94 8.17 -1.88 -18.63
C HIS A 94 7.15 -1.74 -19.75
N ARG A 95 6.01 -2.43 -19.64
CA ARG A 95 4.98 -2.41 -20.67
C ARG A 95 4.09 -1.18 -20.63
N SER A 96 3.97 -0.53 -19.49
CA SER A 96 3.06 0.60 -19.30
C SER A 96 3.68 1.69 -18.44
N PRO A 97 4.38 2.66 -19.04
CA PRO A 97 4.87 3.83 -18.30
C PRO A 97 3.76 4.60 -17.58
N ALA A 98 2.54 4.58 -18.12
CA ALA A 98 1.38 5.20 -17.48
C ALA A 98 1.06 4.55 -16.12
N PHE A 99 1.24 3.24 -16.01
CA PHE A 99 1.09 2.53 -14.73
C PHE A 99 2.12 3.03 -13.72
N ALA A 100 3.39 3.14 -14.11
CA ALA A 100 4.46 3.65 -13.25
C ALA A 100 4.15 5.06 -12.76
N LEU A 101 3.66 5.92 -13.65
CA LEU A 101 3.30 7.29 -13.31
C LEU A 101 2.13 7.33 -12.30
N ARG A 102 1.12 6.48 -12.47
CA ARG A 102 0.01 6.38 -11.50
C ARG A 102 0.50 5.93 -10.13
N MET A 103 1.42 4.95 -10.09
CA MET A 103 2.04 4.52 -8.84
C MET A 103 2.76 5.67 -8.15
N MET A 104 3.56 6.43 -8.90
CA MET A 104 4.27 7.58 -8.37
C MET A 104 3.32 8.64 -7.81
N ARG A 105 2.20 8.88 -8.48
CA ARG A 105 1.19 9.84 -8.02
C ARG A 105 0.53 9.41 -6.71
N VAL A 106 0.22 8.13 -6.57
CA VAL A 106 -0.35 7.59 -5.33
C VAL A 106 0.64 7.76 -4.17
N LEU A 107 1.91 7.44 -4.39
CA LEU A 107 2.96 7.60 -3.38
C LEU A 107 3.22 9.07 -3.05
N SER A 108 3.24 9.94 -4.05
CA SER A 108 3.39 11.38 -3.87
C SER A 108 2.24 11.97 -3.04
N ASP A 109 1.02 11.52 -3.30
CA ASP A 109 -0.15 11.94 -2.54
C ASP A 109 -0.05 11.50 -1.07
N ARG A 110 0.43 10.27 -0.82
CA ARG A 110 0.65 9.77 0.53
C ARG A 110 1.66 10.63 1.28
N VAL A 111 2.78 10.98 0.66
CA VAL A 111 3.79 11.87 1.24
C VAL A 111 3.16 13.22 1.60
N ARG A 112 2.37 13.77 0.71
CA ARG A 112 1.70 15.06 0.92
C ARG A 112 0.75 15.03 2.11
N ARG A 113 -0.03 13.95 2.25
CA ARG A 113 -0.94 13.76 3.38
C ARG A 113 -0.19 13.64 4.71
N LEU A 114 0.91 12.89 4.73
CA LEU A 114 1.74 12.75 5.92
C LEU A 114 2.40 14.06 6.31
N ASN A 115 2.89 14.83 5.35
CA ASN A 115 3.47 16.16 5.59
C ASN A 115 2.42 17.13 6.14
N ALA A 116 1.21 17.10 5.62
CA ALA A 116 0.12 17.96 6.11
C ALA A 116 -0.24 17.60 7.57
N ALA A 117 -0.30 16.32 7.90
CA ALA A 117 -0.55 15.86 9.27
C ALA A 117 0.56 16.31 10.23
N LEU A 118 1.82 16.19 9.80
CA LEU A 118 2.97 16.64 10.59
C LEU A 118 2.94 18.16 10.81
N SER A 119 2.66 18.92 9.79
CA SER A 119 2.53 20.39 9.90
C SER A 119 1.49 20.79 10.92
N ARG A 120 0.33 20.13 10.92
CA ARG A 120 -0.72 20.41 11.93
C ARG A 120 -0.24 20.11 13.34
N ARG A 121 0.49 19.02 13.53
CA ARG A 121 1.06 18.66 14.83
C ARG A 121 2.06 19.69 15.34
N LEU A 122 2.91 20.18 14.45
CA LEU A 122 3.94 21.16 14.81
C LEU A 122 3.37 22.54 15.13
N ARG A 123 2.16 22.83 14.66
CA ARG A 123 1.45 24.10 14.95
C ARG A 123 0.66 24.08 16.26
N ALA A 124 0.38 22.89 16.75
CA ALA A 124 -0.45 22.72 17.94
C ALA A 124 0.26 23.21 19.21
#